data_ee9776787359f9d1ba5d87956b81c242
#
_entry.id   ee9776787359f9d1ba5d87956b81c242
#
_cell.length_a   1.000
_cell.length_b   1.000
_cell.length_c   1.000
_cell.angle_alpha   90.00
_cell.angle_beta   90.00
_cell.angle_gamma   90.00
#
_symmetry.space_group_name_H-M   'P 1'
#
loop_
_entity.id
_entity.type
_entity.pdbx_description
1 polymer ?
#
loop_
_entity_poly.entity_id
_entity_poly.type
_entity_poly.pdbx_seq_one_letter_code
_entity_poly.pdbx_strand_id
1 'polypeptide(L)' 'MSLQAHLSDLTAEHKALETAISEELAHPSSDDLHIAELKRRKLRIKDEIARLQQELASQH' A
#
# COMPACT_ATOMS: atom_id res chain seq x y z
N MET A 1 -14.17 8.01 11.81
CA MET A 1 -13.77 7.74 10.42
C MET A 1 -14.48 6.50 9.91
N SER A 2 -15.04 6.55 8.72
CA SER A 2 -15.75 5.40 8.17
C SER A 2 -14.77 4.37 7.60
N LEU A 3 -15.22 3.12 7.49
CA LEU A 3 -14.42 2.07 6.86
C LEU A 3 -14.07 2.41 5.41
N GLN A 4 -15.01 3.02 4.70
CA GLN A 4 -14.77 3.44 3.32
C GLN A 4 -13.73 4.54 3.20
N ALA A 5 -13.74 5.51 4.11
CA ALA A 5 -12.72 6.56 4.12
C ALA A 5 -11.35 5.97 4.42
N HIS A 6 -11.28 5.04 5.37
CA HIS A 6 -10.04 4.35 5.71
C HIS A 6 -9.53 3.52 4.52
N LEU A 7 -10.42 2.82 3.84
CA LEU A 7 -10.07 2.04 2.65
C LEU A 7 -9.53 2.94 1.54
N SER A 8 -10.16 4.09 1.34
CA SER A 8 -9.70 5.06 0.35
C SER A 8 -8.30 5.57 0.66
N ASP A 9 -8.03 5.88 1.93
CA ASP A 9 -6.70 6.33 2.36
C ASP A 9 -5.65 5.26 2.13
N LEU A 10 -5.96 4.01 2.48
CA LEU A 10 -5.02 2.90 2.28
C LEU A 10 -4.76 2.64 0.80
N THR A 11 -5.78 2.76 -0.03
CA THR A 11 -5.64 2.59 -1.47
C THR A 11 -4.72 3.66 -2.05
N ALA A 12 -4.84 4.90 -1.59
CA ALA A 12 -3.98 6.00 -2.01
C ALA A 12 -2.53 5.76 -1.56
N GLU A 13 -2.34 5.29 -0.33
CA GLU A 13 -1.01 4.94 0.18
C GLU A 13 -0.38 3.81 -0.62
N HIS A 14 -1.16 2.79 -0.93
CA HIS A 14 -0.68 1.66 -1.73
C HIS A 14 -0.15 2.15 -3.09
N LYS A 15 -0.92 3.01 -3.73
CA LYS A 15 -0.53 3.59 -5.02
C LYS A 15 0.72 4.45 -4.91
N ALA A 16 0.82 5.25 -3.85
CA ALA A 16 1.99 6.08 -3.61
C ALA A 16 3.25 5.23 -3.41
N LEU A 17 3.11 4.10 -2.70
CA LEU A 17 4.22 3.17 -2.52
C LEU A 17 4.65 2.51 -3.82
N GLU A 18 3.71 2.15 -4.67
CA GLU A 18 4.03 1.61 -5.99
C GLU A 18 4.83 2.61 -6.82
N THR A 19 4.43 3.86 -6.78
CA THR A 19 5.15 4.93 -7.48
C THR A 19 6.55 5.12 -6.89
N ALA A 20 6.66 5.14 -5.56
CA ALA A 20 7.95 5.29 -4.89
C ALA A 20 8.91 4.15 -5.23
N ILE A 21 8.41 2.91 -5.28
CA ILE A 21 9.21 1.75 -5.66
C ILE A 21 9.69 1.89 -7.11
N SER A 22 8.78 2.26 -7.99
CA SER A 22 9.09 2.44 -9.41
C SER A 22 10.17 3.50 -9.63
N GLU A 23 10.04 4.62 -8.93
CA GLU A 23 11.02 5.71 -9.00
C GLU A 23 12.37 5.28 -8.47
N GLU A 24 12.39 4.56 -7.35
CA GLU A 24 13.63 4.07 -6.76
C GLU A 24 14.34 3.08 -7.69
N LEU A 25 13.59 2.20 -8.32
CA LEU A 25 14.15 1.23 -9.27
C LEU A 25 14.72 1.91 -10.53
N ALA A 26 14.22 3.07 -10.88
CA ALA A 26 14.71 3.83 -12.02
C ALA A 26 16.01 4.58 -11.72
N HIS A 27 16.37 4.70 -10.46
CA HIS A 27 17.62 5.38 -10.07
C HIS A 27 18.82 4.49 -10.35
N PRO A 28 19.91 5.04 -10.93
CA PRO A 28 21.13 4.27 -11.20
C PRO A 28 21.78 3.74 -9.92
N SER A 29 21.59 4.42 -8.79
CA SER A 29 22.17 4.04 -7.51
C SER A 29 21.07 3.66 -6.50
N SER A 30 20.15 2.80 -6.92
CA SER A 30 19.05 2.38 -6.05
C SER A 30 19.56 1.64 -4.82
N ASP A 31 18.89 1.86 -3.68
CA ASP A 31 19.19 1.22 -2.42
C ASP A 31 18.28 0.01 -2.22
N ASP A 32 18.85 -1.18 -2.28
CA ASP A 32 18.09 -2.43 -2.16
C ASP A 32 17.37 -2.53 -0.82
N LEU A 33 17.97 -2.03 0.25
CA LEU A 33 17.34 -2.02 1.57
C LEU A 33 16.12 -1.14 1.59
N HIS A 34 16.22 0.04 0.99
CA HIS A 34 15.12 0.97 0.93
C HIS A 34 13.97 0.39 0.09
N ILE A 35 14.32 -0.22 -1.03
CA ILE A 35 13.32 -0.88 -1.88
C ILE A 35 12.60 -2.00 -1.12
N ALA A 36 13.37 -2.81 -0.37
CA ALA A 36 12.78 -3.89 0.43
C ALA A 36 11.82 -3.36 1.49
N GLU A 37 12.15 -2.25 2.13
CA GLU A 37 11.27 -1.61 3.11
C GLU A 37 9.98 -1.11 2.47
N LEU A 38 10.09 -0.48 1.31
CA LEU A 38 8.91 -0.01 0.58
C LEU A 38 8.00 -1.17 0.18
N LYS A 39 8.59 -2.26 -0.28
CA LYS A 39 7.85 -3.47 -0.66
C LYS A 39 7.13 -4.10 0.53
N ARG A 40 7.77 -4.14 1.69
CA ARG A 40 7.15 -4.64 2.92
C ARG A 40 5.96 -3.80 3.33
N ARG A 41 6.13 -2.49 3.29
CA ARG A 41 5.06 -1.55 3.64
C ARG A 41 3.88 -1.71 2.68
N LYS A 42 4.18 -1.86 1.40
CA LYS A 42 3.16 -2.09 0.37
C LYS A 42 2.37 -3.36 0.66
N LEU A 43 3.05 -4.45 1.03
CA LEU A 43 2.41 -5.72 1.38
C LEU A 43 1.48 -5.59 2.57
N ARG A 44 1.92 -4.89 3.62
CA ARG A 44 1.08 -4.66 4.81
C ARG A 44 -0.19 -3.90 4.45
N ILE A 45 -0.04 -2.87 3.65
CA ILE A 45 -1.19 -2.06 3.23
C ILE A 45 -2.14 -2.89 2.38
N LYS A 46 -1.60 -3.71 1.49
CA LYS A 46 -2.41 -4.60 0.66
C LYS A 46 -3.23 -5.57 1.53
N ASP A 47 -2.61 -6.13 2.57
CA ASP A 47 -3.29 -7.03 3.49
C ASP A 47 -4.41 -6.32 4.26
N GLU A 48 -4.16 -5.08 4.69
CA GLU A 48 -5.17 -4.28 5.37
C GLU A 48 -6.34 -3.94 4.45
N ILE A 49 -6.03 -3.60 3.20
CA ILE A 49 -7.08 -3.34 2.21
C ILE A 49 -7.97 -4.57 2.04
N ALA A 50 -7.36 -5.74 1.90
CA ALA A 50 -8.11 -6.99 1.76
C ALA A 50 -9.01 -7.24 2.96
N ARG A 51 -8.51 -6.99 4.17
CA ARG A 51 -9.28 -7.15 5.40
C ARG A 51 -10.46 -6.20 5.45
N LEU A 52 -10.22 -4.93 5.13
CA LEU A 52 -11.28 -3.93 5.13
C LEU A 52 -12.35 -4.22 4.08
N GLN A 53 -11.93 -4.70 2.92
CA GLN A 53 -12.87 -5.10 1.88
C GLN A 53 -13.75 -6.25 2.34
N GLN A 54 -13.18 -7.20 3.08
CA GLN A 54 -13.96 -8.30 3.66
C GLN A 54 -14.96 -7.79 4.70
N GLU A 55 -14.53 -6.86 5.55
CA GLU A 55 -15.42 -6.27 6.54
C GLU A 55 -16.59 -5.54 5.88
N LEU A 56 -16.30 -4.76 4.84
CA LEU A 56 -17.35 -4.05 4.12
C LEU A 56 -18.31 -5.01 3.42
N ALA A 57 -17.79 -6.11 2.88
CA ALA A 57 -18.61 -7.09 2.20
C ALA A 57 -19.52 -7.86 3.17
N SER A 58 -19.12 -8.01 4.44
CA SER A 58 -19.92 -8.71 5.44
C SER A 58 -20.89 -7.80 6.18
N GLN A 59 -20.85 -6.51 5.94
CA GLN A 59 -21.80 -5.56 6.52
C GLN A 59 -22.93 -5.30 5.54
N HIS A 60 -24.10 -5.81 5.86
CA HIS A 60 -25.30 -5.62 5.04
C HIS A 60 -26.38 -4.85 5.78
#